data_d8063f8cc59b75740eb0dc5fb65e69a8
#
_entry.id   d8063f8cc59b75740eb0dc5fb65e69a8
#
_cell.length_a   1.000
_cell.length_b   1.000
_cell.length_c   1.000
_cell.angle_alpha   90.00
_cell.angle_beta   90.00
_cell.angle_gamma   90.00
#
_symmetry.space_group_name_H-M   'P 1'
#
loop_
_entity.id
_entity.type
_entity.pdbx_description
1 polymer ?
#
loop_
_entity_poly.entity_id
_entity_poly.type
_entity_poly.pdbx_seq_one_letter_code
_entity_poly.pdbx_strand_id
1 'polypeptide(L)'
;MIVLGINAYHADSSAAIFKDGKMIAATEEERFRRIKHWAGFPSLAVEFCLQEAGITLAEVNHIAIGRDPKAKFLKKLFFFAKNAATSFNFIQDRFQNLQNVASIEVELSKISGLREAEIKPKIHQVEHHRSHLASAFFASPFNESAILSIDGSGDFSTTMFAVGRGSKIEVIDSIDFPHSIGVFYTAFTQLLGFPYYGDEYKVMGLAPYGTPKYVAKLRDVVLWKKGGLFELNLDYFRSASQGYVEYENNIPIVHSLFGEKMIKVFGPVRKKEEPLTQYHKDIAASVQRFTEETIFHILKGLHERTGLTNVCIAGGVAQNSVANGKLTRNTPFKNVYIPSAGHDAGISMGAALYVYHHTLSQSRVEPIYSAYTGAKFSNDEIEATLQSQNIEYTKYSDEELYDVASDRLIKGGVIGWFNGRAEFGPRALGARSILADPRRNDAKELLNSKIKRRESFRPFAPSILKEYVSEYFEVDDIVPFMEKVFPIRKEKQALIPAVTHADGSGRLQSVDAAISPAYHKLISAFYKKSGVPILLNTSFNENEPIVNTPQEALDCFLRTSMDMLVLENIIIER
;
A
#
# COMPACT_ATOMS: atom_id res chain seq x y z
N MET A 1 -22.81 -17.07 -2.67
CA MET A 1 -21.80 -17.10 -3.75
C MET A 1 -20.45 -16.73 -3.19
N ILE A 2 -19.45 -17.59 -3.38
CA ILE A 2 -18.09 -17.39 -2.86
C ILE A 2 -17.14 -17.11 -4.01
N VAL A 3 -16.37 -16.02 -3.89
CA VAL A 3 -15.37 -15.60 -4.88
C VAL A 3 -14.01 -15.49 -4.19
N LEU A 4 -13.02 -16.22 -4.68
CA LEU A 4 -11.63 -16.13 -4.27
C LEU A 4 -10.86 -15.28 -5.28
N GLY A 5 -10.28 -14.17 -4.84
CA GLY A 5 -9.40 -13.34 -5.65
C GLY A 5 -7.92 -13.61 -5.36
N ILE A 6 -7.11 -13.64 -6.39
CA ILE A 6 -5.68 -13.96 -6.30
C ILE A 6 -4.87 -12.96 -7.12
N ASN A 7 -3.83 -12.37 -6.49
CA ASN A 7 -2.71 -11.72 -7.15
C ASN A 7 -1.51 -12.66 -7.10
N ALA A 8 -1.05 -13.17 -8.24
CA ALA A 8 0.05 -14.13 -8.32
C ALA A 8 1.05 -13.75 -9.41
N TYR A 9 2.32 -14.14 -9.20
CA TYR A 9 3.44 -13.92 -10.13
C TYR A 9 3.64 -12.44 -10.49
N HIS A 10 3.33 -11.61 -9.52
CA HIS A 10 3.57 -10.16 -9.49
C HIS A 10 3.97 -9.78 -8.07
N ALA A 11 4.65 -8.65 -7.89
CA ALA A 11 5.00 -8.17 -6.56
C ALA A 11 3.75 -8.02 -5.67
N ASP A 12 3.95 -8.15 -4.36
CA ASP A 12 2.90 -8.08 -3.36
C ASP A 12 1.77 -9.11 -3.58
N SER A 13 2.17 -10.37 -3.89
CA SER A 13 1.22 -11.48 -4.05
C SER A 13 0.28 -11.61 -2.85
N SER A 14 -1.00 -11.86 -3.12
CA SER A 14 -2.06 -11.81 -2.10
C SER A 14 -3.25 -12.67 -2.46
N ALA A 15 -4.10 -12.94 -1.48
CA ALA A 15 -5.41 -13.54 -1.67
C ALA A 15 -6.48 -12.76 -0.90
N ALA A 16 -7.71 -12.78 -1.42
CA ALA A 16 -8.88 -12.21 -0.77
C ALA A 16 -10.11 -13.08 -1.05
N ILE A 17 -10.92 -13.38 -0.03
CA ILE A 17 -12.12 -14.19 -0.18
C ILE A 17 -13.38 -13.40 0.20
N PHE A 18 -14.39 -13.54 -0.65
CA PHE A 18 -15.67 -12.86 -0.53
C PHE A 18 -16.81 -13.86 -0.48
N LYS A 19 -17.78 -13.61 0.39
CA LYS A 19 -19.06 -14.32 0.43
C LYS A 19 -20.18 -13.32 0.20
N ASP A 20 -20.96 -13.53 -0.85
CA ASP A 20 -22.07 -12.65 -1.25
C ASP A 20 -21.65 -11.16 -1.34
N GLY A 21 -20.46 -10.92 -1.90
CA GLY A 21 -19.86 -9.59 -2.07
C GLY A 21 -19.20 -8.99 -0.83
N LYS A 22 -19.35 -9.60 0.35
CA LYS A 22 -18.70 -9.15 1.60
C LYS A 22 -17.34 -9.83 1.76
N MET A 23 -16.32 -9.04 2.03
CA MET A 23 -14.95 -9.53 2.29
C MET A 23 -14.89 -10.25 3.64
N ILE A 24 -14.49 -11.52 3.62
CA ILE A 24 -14.32 -12.37 4.81
C ILE A 24 -12.88 -12.29 5.32
N ALA A 25 -11.91 -12.43 4.41
CA ALA A 25 -10.49 -12.35 4.69
C ALA A 25 -9.73 -11.84 3.48
N ALA A 26 -8.61 -11.16 3.73
CA ALA A 26 -7.63 -10.76 2.73
C ALA A 26 -6.26 -10.60 3.41
N THR A 27 -5.19 -11.02 2.73
CA THR A 27 -3.84 -10.95 3.27
C THR A 27 -2.79 -11.05 2.16
N GLU A 28 -1.60 -10.52 2.42
CA GLU A 28 -0.42 -10.64 1.59
C GLU A 28 0.38 -11.91 1.94
N GLU A 29 0.94 -12.57 0.94
CA GLU A 29 1.79 -13.76 1.11
C GLU A 29 3.08 -13.44 1.90
N GLU A 30 3.60 -12.21 1.79
CA GLU A 30 4.78 -11.75 2.54
C GLU A 30 4.61 -11.88 4.06
N ARG A 31 3.37 -11.80 4.58
CA ARG A 31 3.06 -11.93 6.00
C ARG A 31 3.39 -13.33 6.53
N PHE A 32 3.33 -14.34 5.69
CA PHE A 32 3.63 -15.73 6.03
C PHE A 32 5.08 -16.10 5.67
N ARG A 33 5.53 -15.71 4.48
CA ARG A 33 6.88 -16.04 3.97
C ARG A 33 8.00 -15.25 4.63
N ARG A 34 7.69 -14.14 5.29
CA ARG A 34 8.63 -13.19 5.87
C ARG A 34 9.62 -12.60 4.87
N ILE A 35 9.20 -12.52 3.60
CA ILE A 35 9.94 -11.95 2.47
C ILE A 35 9.11 -10.82 1.88
N LYS A 36 9.63 -9.58 1.95
CA LYS A 36 8.95 -8.41 1.41
C LYS A 36 8.71 -8.50 -0.09
N HIS A 37 7.55 -8.02 -0.50
CA HIS A 37 7.17 -7.92 -1.90
C HIS A 37 7.20 -9.28 -2.62
N TRP A 38 6.93 -10.38 -1.90
CA TRP A 38 6.86 -11.72 -2.49
C TRP A 38 6.02 -11.73 -3.77
N ALA A 39 6.59 -12.33 -4.83
CA ALA A 39 6.01 -12.30 -6.17
C ALA A 39 5.72 -13.69 -6.76
N GLY A 40 5.69 -14.72 -5.94
CA GLY A 40 5.31 -16.09 -6.34
C GLY A 40 3.81 -16.32 -6.30
N PHE A 41 3.40 -17.59 -6.33
CA PHE A 41 2.02 -17.98 -6.07
C PHE A 41 1.70 -17.82 -4.56
N PRO A 42 0.58 -17.18 -4.16
CA PRO A 42 0.27 -16.89 -2.76
C PRO A 42 -0.42 -18.08 -2.07
N SER A 43 0.27 -19.21 -1.95
CA SER A 43 -0.29 -20.46 -1.44
C SER A 43 -0.80 -20.32 0.00
N LEU A 44 0.00 -19.70 0.88
CA LEU A 44 -0.34 -19.55 2.30
C LEU A 44 -1.45 -18.53 2.52
N ALA A 45 -1.49 -17.46 1.72
CA ALA A 45 -2.58 -16.50 1.76
C ALA A 45 -3.90 -17.11 1.26
N VAL A 46 -3.86 -17.99 0.25
CA VAL A 46 -5.04 -18.73 -0.23
C VAL A 46 -5.54 -19.70 0.84
N GLU A 47 -4.65 -20.50 1.43
CA GLU A 47 -5.00 -21.42 2.53
C GLU A 47 -5.61 -20.67 3.71
N PHE A 48 -5.01 -19.56 4.13
CA PHE A 48 -5.54 -18.69 5.18
C PHE A 48 -6.94 -18.18 4.84
N CYS A 49 -7.17 -17.69 3.64
CA CYS A 49 -8.48 -17.17 3.22
C CYS A 49 -9.56 -18.26 3.24
N LEU A 50 -9.24 -19.48 2.80
CA LEU A 50 -10.15 -20.63 2.84
C LEU A 50 -10.45 -21.04 4.29
N GLN A 51 -9.44 -21.09 5.14
CA GLN A 51 -9.57 -21.40 6.56
C GLN A 51 -10.45 -20.39 7.29
N GLU A 52 -10.22 -19.08 7.09
CA GLU A 52 -11.02 -18.01 7.69
C GLU A 52 -12.48 -18.02 7.23
N ALA A 53 -12.72 -18.45 6.00
CA ALA A 53 -14.09 -18.62 5.48
C ALA A 53 -14.74 -19.92 5.94
N GLY A 54 -14.00 -20.84 6.58
CA GLY A 54 -14.47 -22.14 7.04
C GLY A 54 -14.89 -23.09 5.93
N ILE A 55 -14.20 -23.02 4.75
CA ILE A 55 -14.54 -23.77 3.54
C ILE A 55 -13.30 -24.38 2.88
N THR A 56 -13.55 -25.30 1.96
CA THR A 56 -12.57 -25.87 1.04
C THR A 56 -12.62 -25.16 -0.33
N LEU A 57 -11.59 -25.33 -1.16
CA LEU A 57 -11.58 -24.80 -2.53
C LEU A 57 -12.70 -25.38 -3.40
N ALA A 58 -13.19 -26.60 -3.09
CA ALA A 58 -14.31 -27.21 -3.80
C ALA A 58 -15.59 -26.35 -3.72
N GLU A 59 -15.81 -25.69 -2.59
CA GLU A 59 -16.99 -24.86 -2.30
C GLU A 59 -16.89 -23.45 -2.89
N VAL A 60 -15.71 -23.03 -3.35
CA VAL A 60 -15.51 -21.75 -4.05
C VAL A 60 -16.22 -21.81 -5.41
N ASN A 61 -17.10 -20.83 -5.68
CA ASN A 61 -17.86 -20.76 -6.92
C ASN A 61 -17.02 -20.17 -8.06
N HIS A 62 -16.25 -19.11 -7.79
CA HIS A 62 -15.45 -18.39 -8.78
C HIS A 62 -14.07 -18.05 -8.21
N ILE A 63 -13.05 -18.16 -9.07
CA ILE A 63 -11.66 -17.82 -8.76
C ILE A 63 -11.25 -16.70 -9.72
N ALA A 64 -10.98 -15.51 -9.18
CA ALA A 64 -10.63 -14.34 -9.96
C ALA A 64 -9.11 -14.09 -9.88
N ILE A 65 -8.44 -14.14 -11.02
CA ILE A 65 -7.00 -13.89 -11.13
C ILE A 65 -6.79 -12.48 -11.65
N GLY A 66 -6.06 -11.65 -10.90
CA GLY A 66 -5.80 -10.25 -11.24
C GLY A 66 -4.76 -10.04 -12.34
N ARG A 67 -4.80 -10.87 -13.37
CA ARG A 67 -3.92 -10.82 -14.54
C ARG A 67 -4.60 -11.45 -15.74
N ASP A 68 -4.53 -10.78 -16.90
CA ASP A 68 -4.97 -11.30 -18.19
C ASP A 68 -3.85 -11.23 -19.23
N PRO A 69 -3.17 -12.37 -19.52
CA PRO A 69 -2.12 -12.41 -20.53
C PRO A 69 -2.57 -11.98 -21.92
N LYS A 70 -3.86 -12.12 -22.23
CA LYS A 70 -4.47 -11.74 -23.52
C LYS A 70 -4.79 -10.26 -23.64
N ALA A 71 -4.78 -9.53 -22.51
CA ALA A 71 -5.05 -8.09 -22.52
C ALA A 71 -4.06 -7.36 -23.46
N LYS A 72 -4.59 -6.46 -24.29
CA LYS A 72 -3.83 -5.64 -25.25
C LYS A 72 -2.87 -6.42 -26.18
N PHE A 73 -3.21 -7.65 -26.55
CA PHE A 73 -2.35 -8.54 -27.33
C PHE A 73 -1.82 -7.88 -28.62
N LEU A 74 -2.67 -7.20 -29.40
CA LEU A 74 -2.25 -6.52 -30.63
C LEU A 74 -1.26 -5.37 -30.36
N LYS A 75 -1.45 -4.62 -29.29
CA LYS A 75 -0.52 -3.53 -28.91
C LYS A 75 0.83 -4.09 -28.45
N LYS A 76 0.84 -5.20 -27.71
CA LYS A 76 2.04 -5.94 -27.32
C LYS A 76 2.80 -6.40 -28.57
N LEU A 77 2.11 -7.04 -29.51
CA LEU A 77 2.70 -7.56 -30.75
C LEU A 77 3.33 -6.42 -31.57
N PHE A 78 2.61 -5.32 -31.74
CA PHE A 78 3.11 -4.14 -32.48
C PHE A 78 4.35 -3.51 -31.81
N PHE A 79 4.32 -3.38 -30.47
CA PHE A 79 5.45 -2.87 -29.69
C PHE A 79 6.70 -3.75 -29.88
N PHE A 80 6.55 -5.08 -29.78
CA PHE A 80 7.66 -6.00 -29.96
C PHE A 80 8.18 -6.04 -31.40
N ALA A 81 7.32 -5.96 -32.40
CA ALA A 81 7.75 -5.87 -33.79
C ALA A 81 8.58 -4.61 -34.06
N LYS A 82 8.17 -3.49 -33.48
CA LYS A 82 8.90 -2.20 -33.62
C LYS A 82 10.25 -2.17 -32.90
N ASN A 83 10.39 -2.92 -31.79
CA ASN A 83 11.57 -2.91 -30.91
C ASN A 83 12.33 -4.26 -30.92
N ALA A 84 12.13 -5.11 -31.90
CA ALA A 84 12.65 -6.49 -31.95
C ALA A 84 14.17 -6.59 -31.73
N ALA A 85 14.94 -5.64 -32.24
CA ALA A 85 16.41 -5.65 -32.11
C ALA A 85 16.93 -5.32 -30.72
N THR A 86 16.11 -4.68 -29.85
CA THR A 86 16.53 -4.20 -28.52
C THR A 86 15.82 -4.92 -27.37
N SER A 87 14.81 -5.75 -27.64
CA SER A 87 13.89 -6.28 -26.64
C SER A 87 13.92 -7.81 -26.50
N PHE A 88 14.95 -8.50 -27.02
CA PHE A 88 14.98 -9.97 -27.03
C PHE A 88 14.89 -10.61 -25.62
N ASN A 89 15.67 -10.12 -24.67
CA ASN A 89 15.62 -10.61 -23.27
C ASN A 89 14.26 -10.33 -22.62
N PHE A 90 13.70 -9.14 -22.84
CA PHE A 90 12.39 -8.77 -22.35
C PHE A 90 11.26 -9.66 -22.90
N ILE A 91 11.39 -10.13 -24.14
CA ILE A 91 10.45 -11.08 -24.74
C ILE A 91 10.56 -12.46 -24.07
N GLN A 92 11.77 -12.91 -23.79
CA GLN A 92 12.02 -14.21 -23.14
C GLN A 92 11.44 -14.26 -21.72
N ASP A 93 11.65 -13.20 -20.92
CA ASP A 93 11.09 -13.07 -19.57
C ASP A 93 9.56 -13.06 -19.57
N ARG A 94 8.95 -12.43 -20.59
CA ARG A 94 7.49 -12.43 -20.75
C ARG A 94 6.94 -13.79 -21.12
N PHE A 95 7.67 -14.60 -21.92
CA PHE A 95 7.26 -15.99 -22.21
C PHE A 95 7.33 -16.89 -20.97
N GLN A 96 8.35 -16.73 -20.14
CA GLN A 96 8.48 -17.49 -18.90
C GLN A 96 7.39 -17.12 -17.90
N ASN A 97 7.05 -15.84 -17.80
CA ASN A 97 5.91 -15.37 -17.01
C ASN A 97 4.56 -15.89 -17.53
N LEU A 98 4.38 -16.04 -18.85
CA LEU A 98 3.18 -16.64 -19.42
C LEU A 98 3.03 -18.11 -19.02
N GLN A 99 4.12 -18.87 -18.97
CA GLN A 99 4.11 -20.28 -18.52
C GLN A 99 3.76 -20.36 -17.03
N ASN A 100 4.26 -19.48 -16.19
CA ASN A 100 3.94 -19.43 -14.76
C ASN A 100 2.44 -19.15 -14.51
N VAL A 101 1.85 -18.22 -15.25
CA VAL A 101 0.40 -17.92 -15.15
C VAL A 101 -0.46 -19.06 -15.68
N ALA A 102 0.02 -19.82 -16.65
CA ALA A 102 -0.66 -21.01 -17.16
C ALA A 102 -0.64 -22.19 -16.18
N SER A 103 0.01 -22.08 -15.02
CA SER A 103 0.13 -23.12 -14.01
C SER A 103 -0.68 -22.86 -12.74
N ILE A 104 -1.57 -21.88 -12.74
CA ILE A 104 -2.39 -21.53 -11.55
C ILE A 104 -3.28 -22.70 -11.11
N GLU A 105 -3.86 -23.43 -12.08
CA GLU A 105 -4.65 -24.63 -11.82
C GLU A 105 -3.81 -25.70 -11.11
N VAL A 106 -2.54 -25.83 -11.49
CA VAL A 106 -1.60 -26.78 -10.88
C VAL A 106 -1.31 -26.39 -9.43
N GLU A 107 -1.05 -25.12 -9.16
CA GLU A 107 -0.79 -24.65 -7.80
C GLU A 107 -2.02 -24.80 -6.89
N LEU A 108 -3.20 -24.46 -7.39
CA LEU A 108 -4.46 -24.67 -6.67
C LEU A 108 -4.77 -26.16 -6.46
N SER A 109 -4.44 -27.03 -7.44
CA SER A 109 -4.56 -28.48 -7.31
C SER A 109 -3.68 -29.04 -6.19
N LYS A 110 -2.43 -28.56 -6.06
CA LYS A 110 -1.52 -28.96 -4.98
C LYS A 110 -2.07 -28.59 -3.59
N ILE A 111 -2.66 -27.42 -3.44
CA ILE A 111 -3.23 -26.94 -2.17
C ILE A 111 -4.50 -27.72 -1.80
N SER A 112 -5.36 -27.99 -2.77
CA SER A 112 -6.72 -28.48 -2.51
C SER A 112 -6.90 -29.98 -2.72
N GLY A 113 -6.00 -30.64 -3.44
CA GLY A 113 -6.16 -32.01 -3.91
C GLY A 113 -7.20 -32.19 -5.02
N LEU A 114 -7.85 -31.12 -5.49
CA LEU A 114 -8.78 -31.16 -6.62
C LEU A 114 -8.03 -31.34 -7.93
N ARG A 115 -8.66 -31.98 -8.91
CA ARG A 115 -8.10 -32.09 -10.26
C ARG A 115 -8.18 -30.73 -10.97
N GLU A 116 -7.19 -30.40 -11.78
CA GLU A 116 -7.15 -29.16 -12.57
C GLU A 116 -8.43 -28.94 -13.40
N ALA A 117 -9.01 -30.04 -13.94
CA ALA A 117 -10.26 -30.00 -14.71
C ALA A 117 -11.48 -29.52 -13.90
N GLU A 118 -11.43 -29.63 -12.56
CA GLU A 118 -12.50 -29.15 -11.65
C GLU A 118 -12.28 -27.69 -11.28
N ILE A 119 -11.05 -27.23 -11.32
CA ILE A 119 -10.65 -25.85 -10.97
C ILE A 119 -10.83 -24.92 -12.17
N LYS A 120 -10.34 -25.32 -13.34
CA LYS A 120 -10.29 -24.51 -14.55
C LYS A 120 -11.60 -23.80 -14.93
N PRO A 121 -12.79 -24.43 -14.85
CA PRO A 121 -14.06 -23.77 -15.19
C PRO A 121 -14.45 -22.64 -14.24
N LYS A 122 -13.84 -22.58 -13.03
CA LYS A 122 -14.11 -21.54 -12.03
C LYS A 122 -13.24 -20.30 -12.21
N ILE A 123 -12.19 -20.36 -13.06
CA ILE A 123 -11.19 -19.30 -13.20
C ILE A 123 -11.68 -18.19 -14.13
N HIS A 124 -11.55 -16.96 -13.66
CA HIS A 124 -11.76 -15.71 -14.39
C HIS A 124 -10.45 -14.93 -14.41
N GLN A 125 -9.96 -14.59 -15.58
CA GLN A 125 -8.82 -13.70 -15.75
C GLN A 125 -9.32 -12.26 -15.83
N VAL A 126 -8.82 -11.39 -14.98
CA VAL A 126 -9.16 -9.96 -14.92
C VAL A 126 -7.89 -9.16 -15.18
N GLU A 127 -7.91 -8.28 -16.18
CA GLU A 127 -6.77 -7.40 -16.46
C GLU A 127 -6.32 -6.64 -15.21
N HIS A 128 -5.02 -6.53 -15.01
CA HIS A 128 -4.37 -5.92 -13.85
C HIS A 128 -4.98 -4.55 -13.48
N HIS A 129 -5.03 -3.61 -14.42
CA HIS A 129 -5.59 -2.28 -14.15
C HIS A 129 -7.09 -2.29 -13.93
N ARG A 130 -7.85 -3.22 -14.53
CA ARG A 130 -9.27 -3.42 -14.20
C ARG A 130 -9.47 -3.90 -12.78
N SER A 131 -8.54 -4.73 -12.27
CA SER A 131 -8.54 -5.13 -10.87
C SER A 131 -8.29 -3.93 -9.94
N HIS A 132 -7.33 -3.06 -10.26
CA HIS A 132 -7.15 -1.80 -9.52
C HIS A 132 -8.40 -0.90 -9.56
N LEU A 133 -9.00 -0.69 -10.73
CA LEU A 133 -10.23 0.09 -10.85
C LEU A 133 -11.34 -0.47 -9.96
N ALA A 134 -11.49 -1.79 -9.95
CA ALA A 134 -12.50 -2.49 -9.17
C ALA A 134 -12.23 -2.43 -7.65
N SER A 135 -10.97 -2.58 -7.23
CA SER A 135 -10.58 -2.46 -5.82
C SER A 135 -10.90 -1.09 -5.24
N ALA A 136 -10.79 -0.03 -6.04
CA ALA A 136 -11.13 1.32 -5.61
C ALA A 136 -12.64 1.58 -5.70
N PHE A 137 -13.26 1.31 -6.84
CA PHE A 137 -14.66 1.69 -7.05
C PHE A 137 -15.64 0.83 -6.27
N PHE A 138 -15.54 -0.49 -6.35
CA PHE A 138 -16.52 -1.36 -5.68
C PHE A 138 -16.36 -1.38 -4.15
N ALA A 139 -15.20 -1.03 -3.62
CA ALA A 139 -15.01 -0.83 -2.18
C ALA A 139 -15.46 0.56 -1.68
N SER A 140 -15.67 1.52 -2.59
CA SER A 140 -16.04 2.90 -2.25
C SER A 140 -17.54 3.05 -1.88
N PRO A 141 -17.93 4.15 -1.21
CA PRO A 141 -19.33 4.45 -0.95
C PRO A 141 -20.07 5.02 -2.16
N PHE A 142 -19.40 5.23 -3.31
CA PHE A 142 -19.97 5.95 -4.44
C PHE A 142 -20.73 5.01 -5.38
N ASN A 143 -22.00 5.31 -5.65
CA ASN A 143 -22.76 4.59 -6.69
C ASN A 143 -22.32 4.99 -8.11
N GLU A 144 -21.77 6.20 -8.27
CA GLU A 144 -21.15 6.70 -9.50
C GLU A 144 -19.86 7.45 -9.18
N SER A 145 -18.78 7.15 -9.93
CA SER A 145 -17.48 7.78 -9.73
C SER A 145 -16.63 7.72 -10.99
N ALA A 146 -15.79 8.75 -11.20
CA ALA A 146 -14.62 8.63 -12.04
C ALA A 146 -13.62 7.71 -11.34
N ILE A 147 -12.86 6.91 -12.10
CA ILE A 147 -11.91 5.96 -11.53
C ILE A 147 -10.58 6.09 -12.25
N LEU A 148 -9.50 6.16 -11.49
CA LEU A 148 -8.13 6.20 -11.98
C LEU A 148 -7.33 5.03 -11.41
N SER A 149 -6.76 4.22 -12.29
CA SER A 149 -5.65 3.32 -11.93
C SER A 149 -4.36 3.93 -12.45
N ILE A 150 -3.35 4.10 -11.57
CA ILE A 150 -2.06 4.69 -11.89
C ILE A 150 -0.93 3.91 -11.19
N ASP A 151 -0.05 3.30 -11.99
CA ASP A 151 0.88 2.30 -11.49
C ASP A 151 2.22 2.31 -12.24
N GLY A 152 3.11 1.37 -11.90
CA GLY A 152 4.32 1.07 -12.64
C GLY A 152 4.00 0.49 -14.00
N SER A 153 3.51 -0.73 -14.05
CA SER A 153 3.04 -1.42 -15.25
C SER A 153 2.38 -2.76 -14.91
N GLY A 154 1.22 -3.05 -15.48
CA GLY A 154 0.56 -4.35 -15.42
C GLY A 154 -0.24 -4.63 -16.70
N ASP A 155 -0.15 -5.84 -17.23
CA ASP A 155 -0.81 -6.26 -18.48
C ASP A 155 -0.65 -5.28 -19.66
N PHE A 156 0.52 -4.61 -19.73
CA PHE A 156 0.89 -3.62 -20.74
C PHE A 156 0.29 -2.21 -20.55
N SER A 157 -0.54 -1.99 -19.55
CA SER A 157 -1.01 -0.67 -19.15
C SER A 157 -0.13 -0.10 -18.02
N THR A 158 -0.17 1.23 -17.85
CA THR A 158 0.47 1.96 -16.75
C THR A 158 -0.50 2.91 -16.06
N THR A 159 -1.50 3.37 -16.81
CA THR A 159 -2.58 4.24 -16.32
C THR A 159 -3.87 3.87 -17.04
N MET A 160 -4.98 3.82 -16.32
CA MET A 160 -6.28 3.51 -16.91
C MET A 160 -7.35 4.45 -16.34
N PHE A 161 -8.14 5.03 -17.24
CA PHE A 161 -9.23 5.96 -16.96
C PHE A 161 -10.56 5.25 -17.13
N ALA A 162 -11.45 5.36 -16.16
CA ALA A 162 -12.74 4.70 -16.21
C ALA A 162 -13.85 5.51 -15.54
N VAL A 163 -15.09 5.08 -15.77
CA VAL A 163 -16.28 5.49 -15.06
C VAL A 163 -16.92 4.25 -14.45
N GLY A 164 -17.28 4.35 -13.19
CA GLY A 164 -18.04 3.34 -12.47
C GLY A 164 -19.49 3.81 -12.28
N ARG A 165 -20.47 2.94 -12.57
CA ARG A 165 -21.90 3.16 -12.34
C ARG A 165 -22.56 1.87 -11.84
N GLY A 166 -23.13 1.90 -10.64
CA GLY A 166 -23.71 0.71 -10.03
C GLY A 166 -22.74 -0.46 -10.01
N SER A 167 -23.06 -1.55 -10.67
CA SER A 167 -22.21 -2.76 -10.77
C SER A 167 -21.30 -2.79 -12.01
N LYS A 168 -21.15 -1.69 -12.77
CA LYS A 168 -20.38 -1.68 -14.01
C LYS A 168 -19.22 -0.67 -13.95
N ILE A 169 -18.11 -1.05 -14.58
CA ILE A 169 -16.94 -0.20 -14.84
C ILE A 169 -16.75 -0.12 -16.35
N GLU A 170 -16.76 1.08 -16.88
CA GLU A 170 -16.48 1.38 -18.28
C GLU A 170 -15.11 2.06 -18.38
N VAL A 171 -14.17 1.42 -19.07
CA VAL A 171 -12.85 2.01 -19.36
C VAL A 171 -12.99 2.96 -20.52
N ILE A 172 -12.58 4.23 -20.32
CA ILE A 172 -12.69 5.29 -21.32
C ILE A 172 -11.36 5.57 -22.03
N ASP A 173 -10.22 5.30 -21.38
CA ASP A 173 -8.88 5.47 -22.00
C ASP A 173 -7.80 4.77 -21.17
N SER A 174 -6.58 4.68 -21.72
CA SER A 174 -5.40 4.17 -21.02
C SER A 174 -4.09 4.71 -21.61
N ILE A 175 -3.08 4.80 -20.76
CA ILE A 175 -1.69 5.00 -21.16
C ILE A 175 -0.98 3.66 -21.02
N ASP A 176 -0.23 3.28 -22.05
CA ASP A 176 0.40 1.99 -22.13
C ASP A 176 1.93 2.08 -21.93
N PHE A 177 2.54 0.95 -21.61
CA PHE A 177 3.99 0.79 -21.58
C PHE A 177 4.62 1.28 -22.91
N PRO A 178 5.74 2.05 -22.86
CA PRO A 178 6.62 2.29 -21.70
C PRO A 178 6.34 3.59 -20.91
N HIS A 179 5.26 4.30 -21.17
CA HIS A 179 4.96 5.60 -20.55
C HIS A 179 4.31 5.41 -19.18
N SER A 180 5.08 5.61 -18.08
CA SER A 180 4.61 5.38 -16.70
C SER A 180 5.14 6.43 -15.74
N ILE A 181 4.25 6.98 -14.91
CA ILE A 181 4.63 7.87 -13.79
C ILE A 181 5.27 7.08 -12.64
N GLY A 182 4.89 5.81 -12.46
CA GLY A 182 5.58 4.93 -11.52
C GLY A 182 7.05 4.74 -11.92
N VAL A 183 7.31 4.39 -13.17
CA VAL A 183 8.67 4.27 -13.72
C VAL A 183 9.46 5.58 -13.62
N PHE A 184 8.83 6.72 -13.89
CA PHE A 184 9.45 8.04 -13.70
C PHE A 184 9.89 8.23 -12.24
N TYR A 185 9.02 7.96 -11.28
CA TYR A 185 9.31 8.15 -9.86
C TYR A 185 10.41 7.18 -9.37
N THR A 186 10.32 5.90 -9.76
CA THR A 186 11.32 4.88 -9.42
C THR A 186 12.70 5.20 -10.01
N ALA A 187 12.78 5.70 -11.25
CA ALA A 187 14.05 6.09 -11.87
C ALA A 187 14.78 7.19 -11.05
N PHE A 188 14.06 8.18 -10.56
CA PHE A 188 14.63 9.19 -9.67
C PHE A 188 14.92 8.66 -8.26
N THR A 189 14.13 7.71 -7.77
CA THR A 189 14.40 7.00 -6.50
C THR A 189 15.76 6.30 -6.58
N GLN A 190 16.01 5.60 -7.68
CA GLN A 190 17.32 4.97 -7.95
C GLN A 190 18.44 5.99 -8.09
N LEU A 191 18.23 7.10 -8.82
CA LEU A 191 19.21 8.17 -8.96
C LEU A 191 19.65 8.75 -7.60
N LEU A 192 18.71 8.81 -6.65
CA LEU A 192 18.95 9.25 -5.27
C LEU A 192 19.59 8.17 -4.38
N GLY A 193 19.96 7.01 -4.94
CA GLY A 193 20.65 5.93 -4.25
C GLY A 193 19.74 5.02 -3.42
N PHE A 194 18.47 4.90 -3.80
CA PHE A 194 17.49 3.98 -3.23
C PHE A 194 17.05 2.98 -4.31
N PRO A 195 17.81 1.88 -4.51
CA PRO A 195 17.66 1.03 -5.70
C PRO A 195 16.60 -0.07 -5.58
N TYR A 196 16.06 -0.32 -4.39
CA TYR A 196 15.19 -1.48 -4.16
C TYR A 196 13.74 -1.21 -4.55
N TYR A 197 13.04 -2.27 -4.93
CA TYR A 197 11.59 -2.24 -5.13
C TYR A 197 10.88 -1.72 -3.87
N GLY A 198 9.95 -0.81 -4.03
CA GLY A 198 9.20 -0.21 -2.92
C GLY A 198 9.93 0.94 -2.19
N ASP A 199 11.13 1.37 -2.63
CA ASP A 199 11.89 2.46 -1.99
C ASP A 199 11.32 3.87 -2.25
N GLU A 200 10.31 4.02 -3.09
CA GLU A 200 9.73 5.31 -3.52
C GLU A 200 9.26 6.18 -2.35
N TYR A 201 8.77 5.58 -1.27
CA TYR A 201 8.36 6.31 -0.06
C TYR A 201 9.52 7.07 0.60
N LYS A 202 10.79 6.70 0.35
CA LYS A 202 11.98 7.42 0.85
C LYS A 202 12.10 8.77 0.17
N VAL A 203 11.84 8.86 -1.13
CA VAL A 203 11.83 10.13 -1.87
C VAL A 203 10.70 11.03 -1.38
N MET A 204 9.50 10.48 -1.20
CA MET A 204 8.37 11.21 -0.61
C MET A 204 8.69 11.75 0.79
N GLY A 205 9.37 10.94 1.64
CA GLY A 205 9.80 11.35 2.98
C GLY A 205 10.96 12.35 3.00
N LEU A 206 11.82 12.37 1.97
CA LEU A 206 12.95 13.28 1.84
C LEU A 206 12.54 14.66 1.27
N ALA A 207 11.48 14.69 0.46
CA ALA A 207 11.02 15.88 -0.26
C ALA A 207 10.78 17.12 0.64
N PRO A 208 10.21 17.02 1.87
CA PRO A 208 10.00 18.18 2.75
C PRO A 208 11.28 18.89 3.19
N TYR A 209 12.46 18.27 3.02
CA TYR A 209 13.75 18.86 3.40
C TYR A 209 14.44 19.62 2.25
N GLY A 210 13.82 19.64 1.05
CA GLY A 210 14.35 20.29 -0.15
C GLY A 210 13.49 21.42 -0.67
N THR A 211 14.00 22.10 -1.69
CA THR A 211 13.28 23.11 -2.47
C THR A 211 13.11 22.61 -3.90
N PRO A 212 11.91 22.72 -4.52
CA PRO A 212 11.64 22.13 -5.85
C PRO A 212 12.25 22.96 -7.01
N LYS A 213 13.57 23.05 -7.10
CA LYS A 213 14.32 23.86 -8.06
C LYS A 213 14.35 23.31 -9.49
N TYR A 214 14.08 21.99 -9.66
CA TYR A 214 14.29 21.30 -10.93
C TYR A 214 12.99 21.00 -11.68
N VAL A 215 11.83 21.47 -11.21
CA VAL A 215 10.51 21.22 -11.83
C VAL A 215 10.48 21.60 -13.31
N ALA A 216 11.09 22.74 -13.70
CA ALA A 216 11.15 23.14 -15.10
C ALA A 216 11.89 22.13 -16.00
N LYS A 217 12.98 21.51 -15.50
CA LYS A 217 13.71 20.46 -16.23
C LYS A 217 12.90 19.15 -16.33
N LEU A 218 12.07 18.85 -15.34
CA LEU A 218 11.24 17.64 -15.33
C LEU A 218 10.13 17.68 -16.39
N ARG A 219 9.74 18.87 -16.87
CA ARG A 219 8.80 19.03 -17.99
C ARG A 219 9.33 18.51 -19.33
N ASP A 220 10.66 18.36 -19.48
CA ASP A 220 11.25 17.68 -20.64
C ASP A 220 11.29 16.15 -20.48
N VAL A 221 11.15 15.67 -19.25
CA VAL A 221 11.15 14.22 -18.93
C VAL A 221 9.76 13.62 -19.10
N VAL A 222 8.71 14.33 -18.66
CA VAL A 222 7.31 13.92 -18.81
C VAL A 222 6.56 14.99 -19.59
N LEU A 223 6.07 14.62 -20.75
CA LEU A 223 5.39 15.50 -21.70
C LEU A 223 3.88 15.39 -21.53
N TRP A 224 3.26 16.40 -20.98
CA TRP A 224 1.80 16.42 -20.81
C TRP A 224 1.08 16.58 -22.15
N LYS A 225 0.00 15.84 -22.32
CA LYS A 225 -0.89 15.84 -23.48
C LYS A 225 -2.29 16.28 -23.08
N LYS A 226 -3.13 16.65 -24.04
CA LYS A 226 -4.52 17.02 -23.80
C LYS A 226 -5.32 15.89 -23.14
N GLY A 227 -6.34 16.24 -22.37
CA GLY A 227 -7.25 15.29 -21.73
C GLY A 227 -6.62 14.46 -20.63
N GLY A 228 -5.59 14.98 -19.94
CA GLY A 228 -4.93 14.30 -18.83
C GLY A 228 -3.95 13.21 -19.22
N LEU A 229 -3.64 13.07 -20.52
CA LEU A 229 -2.66 12.10 -21.00
C LEU A 229 -1.23 12.63 -20.82
N PHE A 230 -0.24 11.74 -20.88
CA PHE A 230 1.17 12.08 -20.86
C PHE A 230 2.00 11.04 -21.61
N GLU A 231 3.22 11.42 -21.96
CA GLU A 231 4.26 10.53 -22.48
C GLU A 231 5.57 10.78 -21.74
N LEU A 232 6.37 9.74 -21.54
CA LEU A 232 7.76 9.89 -21.13
C LEU A 232 8.63 10.21 -22.36
N ASN A 233 9.57 11.13 -22.20
CA ASN A 233 10.69 11.28 -23.12
C ASN A 233 11.68 10.14 -22.88
N LEU A 234 11.60 9.12 -23.73
CA LEU A 234 12.30 7.84 -23.55
C LEU A 234 13.84 7.96 -23.63
N ASP A 235 14.40 9.08 -24.11
CA ASP A 235 15.84 9.33 -24.04
C ASP A 235 16.40 9.34 -22.62
N TYR A 236 15.54 9.61 -21.62
CA TYR A 236 15.92 9.60 -20.21
C TYR A 236 15.89 8.21 -19.58
N PHE A 237 15.26 7.22 -20.24
CA PHE A 237 14.93 5.93 -19.63
C PHE A 237 15.48 4.74 -20.39
N ARG A 238 15.72 3.63 -19.68
CA ARG A 238 16.10 2.33 -20.23
C ARG A 238 14.95 1.32 -20.21
N SER A 239 13.84 1.61 -19.54
CA SER A 239 12.71 0.69 -19.34
C SER A 239 12.10 0.15 -20.64
N ALA A 240 12.13 0.93 -21.72
CA ALA A 240 11.61 0.49 -23.02
C ALA A 240 12.41 -0.65 -23.66
N SER A 241 13.71 -0.78 -23.34
CA SER A 241 14.61 -1.80 -23.89
C SER A 241 14.90 -2.97 -22.95
N GLN A 242 14.90 -2.74 -21.63
CA GLN A 242 15.32 -3.71 -20.63
C GLN A 242 14.17 -4.23 -19.74
N GLY A 243 12.97 -3.67 -19.90
CA GLY A 243 11.87 -3.96 -18.99
C GLY A 243 11.93 -3.13 -17.70
N TYR A 244 11.09 -3.46 -16.74
CA TYR A 244 10.95 -2.72 -15.48
C TYR A 244 11.45 -3.53 -14.28
N VAL A 245 10.94 -4.76 -14.11
CA VAL A 245 11.21 -5.65 -12.97
C VAL A 245 11.43 -7.06 -13.48
N GLU A 246 12.44 -7.72 -12.94
CA GLU A 246 12.64 -9.18 -12.99
C GLU A 246 12.33 -9.80 -11.64
N TYR A 247 12.10 -11.12 -11.63
CA TYR A 247 11.80 -11.85 -10.41
C TYR A 247 12.82 -12.97 -10.21
N GLU A 248 13.70 -12.80 -9.21
CA GLU A 248 14.65 -13.82 -8.80
C GLU A 248 14.17 -14.46 -7.49
N ASN A 249 13.96 -15.77 -7.47
CA ASN A 249 13.45 -16.49 -6.30
C ASN A 249 12.16 -15.87 -5.73
N ASN A 250 11.28 -15.40 -6.61
CA ASN A 250 10.04 -14.67 -6.28
C ASN A 250 10.25 -13.33 -5.54
N ILE A 251 11.42 -12.71 -5.66
CA ILE A 251 11.72 -11.38 -5.15
C ILE A 251 11.84 -10.42 -6.34
N PRO A 252 11.16 -9.26 -6.34
CA PRO A 252 11.26 -8.29 -7.43
C PRO A 252 12.63 -7.58 -7.40
N ILE A 253 13.32 -7.58 -8.53
CA ILE A 253 14.54 -6.84 -8.77
C ILE A 253 14.27 -5.78 -9.82
N VAL A 254 14.47 -4.53 -9.46
CA VAL A 254 14.26 -3.40 -10.38
C VAL A 254 15.57 -3.10 -11.10
N HIS A 255 15.57 -3.20 -12.43
CA HIS A 255 16.72 -2.78 -13.24
C HIS A 255 16.97 -1.28 -13.12
N SER A 256 18.15 -0.83 -13.57
CA SER A 256 18.44 0.60 -13.70
C SER A 256 17.54 1.22 -14.77
N LEU A 257 16.55 2.00 -14.33
CA LEU A 257 15.52 2.59 -15.20
C LEU A 257 15.97 3.87 -15.91
N PHE A 258 17.00 4.55 -15.40
CA PHE A 258 17.49 5.83 -15.95
C PHE A 258 18.61 5.62 -16.99
N GLY A 259 18.59 6.45 -18.02
CA GLY A 259 19.60 6.52 -19.06
C GLY A 259 20.68 7.58 -18.78
N GLU A 260 21.69 7.64 -19.65
CA GLU A 260 22.80 8.60 -19.55
C GLU A 260 22.34 10.07 -19.60
N LYS A 261 21.30 10.38 -20.35
CA LYS A 261 20.71 11.73 -20.43
C LYS A 261 20.21 12.18 -19.06
N MET A 262 19.61 11.28 -18.26
CA MET A 262 19.17 11.61 -16.90
C MET A 262 20.36 11.98 -16.00
N ILE A 263 21.42 11.19 -16.05
CA ILE A 263 22.66 11.48 -15.30
C ILE A 263 23.28 12.82 -15.73
N LYS A 264 23.32 13.08 -17.06
CA LYS A 264 23.86 14.33 -17.60
C LYS A 264 23.07 15.57 -17.13
N VAL A 265 21.75 15.48 -17.04
CA VAL A 265 20.85 16.60 -16.72
C VAL A 265 20.65 16.80 -15.21
N PHE A 266 20.57 15.69 -14.46
CA PHE A 266 20.24 15.67 -13.03
C PHE A 266 21.38 15.17 -12.14
N GLY A 267 22.62 15.06 -12.67
CA GLY A 267 23.80 14.67 -11.91
C GLY A 267 23.98 13.18 -11.70
N PRO A 268 25.11 12.79 -11.08
CA PRO A 268 25.49 11.40 -10.90
C PRO A 268 24.56 10.68 -9.92
N VAL A 269 24.50 9.35 -10.05
CA VAL A 269 23.81 8.47 -9.11
C VAL A 269 24.48 8.54 -7.75
N ARG A 270 23.73 8.81 -6.68
CA ARG A 270 24.24 8.78 -5.33
C ARG A 270 24.51 7.32 -4.91
N LYS A 271 25.69 7.04 -4.38
CA LYS A 271 26.01 5.77 -3.75
C LYS A 271 25.37 5.69 -2.36
N LYS A 272 25.05 4.48 -1.90
CA LYS A 272 24.36 4.26 -0.62
C LYS A 272 25.09 4.88 0.57
N GLU A 273 26.43 4.83 0.56
CA GLU A 273 27.32 5.31 1.61
C GLU A 273 27.53 6.84 1.58
N GLU A 274 27.20 7.48 0.47
CA GLU A 274 27.34 8.93 0.33
C GLU A 274 26.25 9.67 1.13
N PRO A 275 26.58 10.81 1.77
CA PRO A 275 25.61 11.59 2.53
C PRO A 275 24.56 12.21 1.61
N LEU A 276 23.33 12.34 2.12
CA LEU A 276 22.27 13.09 1.46
C LEU A 276 22.54 14.59 1.60
N THR A 277 23.00 15.22 0.53
CA THR A 277 23.26 16.67 0.47
C THR A 277 21.99 17.46 0.16
N GLN A 278 22.04 18.80 0.25
CA GLN A 278 20.91 19.66 -0.11
C GLN A 278 20.49 19.46 -1.57
N TYR A 279 21.44 19.18 -2.48
CA TYR A 279 21.15 18.83 -3.87
C TYR A 279 20.19 17.63 -4.02
N HIS A 280 20.45 16.54 -3.28
CA HIS A 280 19.59 15.34 -3.30
C HIS A 280 18.20 15.63 -2.73
N LYS A 281 18.10 16.47 -1.69
CA LYS A 281 16.84 16.91 -1.11
C LYS A 281 16.04 17.77 -2.11
N ASP A 282 16.72 18.66 -2.83
CA ASP A 282 16.10 19.52 -3.86
C ASP A 282 15.60 18.72 -5.06
N ILE A 283 16.32 17.65 -5.47
CA ILE A 283 15.84 16.69 -6.46
C ILE A 283 14.58 15.98 -5.95
N ALA A 284 14.61 15.42 -4.73
CA ALA A 284 13.47 14.74 -4.15
C ALA A 284 12.23 15.65 -4.07
N ALA A 285 12.40 16.90 -3.61
CA ALA A 285 11.35 17.90 -3.57
C ALA A 285 10.78 18.21 -4.97
N SER A 286 11.66 18.29 -5.98
CA SER A 286 11.26 18.58 -7.36
C SER A 286 10.49 17.42 -7.98
N VAL A 287 10.95 16.19 -7.77
CA VAL A 287 10.29 14.97 -8.25
C VAL A 287 8.91 14.81 -7.61
N GLN A 288 8.82 14.97 -6.28
CA GLN A 288 7.54 14.90 -5.57
C GLN A 288 6.57 15.97 -6.07
N ARG A 289 7.01 17.22 -6.17
CA ARG A 289 6.18 18.33 -6.65
C ARG A 289 5.68 18.10 -8.07
N PHE A 290 6.56 17.65 -8.97
CA PHE A 290 6.20 17.40 -10.36
C PHE A 290 5.27 16.19 -10.51
N THR A 291 5.45 15.15 -9.71
CA THR A 291 4.54 14.00 -9.64
C THR A 291 3.14 14.43 -9.21
N GLU A 292 3.03 15.26 -8.16
CA GLU A 292 1.75 15.84 -7.73
C GLU A 292 1.07 16.62 -8.87
N GLU A 293 1.80 17.52 -9.52
CA GLU A 293 1.29 18.30 -10.66
C GLU A 293 0.83 17.40 -11.83
N THR A 294 1.55 16.29 -12.09
CA THR A 294 1.18 15.33 -13.13
C THR A 294 -0.07 14.54 -12.76
N ILE A 295 -0.20 14.09 -11.50
CA ILE A 295 -1.43 13.44 -11.00
C ILE A 295 -2.62 14.41 -11.12
N PHE A 296 -2.45 15.69 -10.78
CA PHE A 296 -3.51 16.69 -10.91
C PHE A 296 -3.87 16.96 -12.36
N HIS A 297 -2.89 16.95 -13.29
CA HIS A 297 -3.13 17.04 -14.73
C HIS A 297 -3.97 15.87 -15.23
N ILE A 298 -3.63 14.64 -14.84
CA ILE A 298 -4.37 13.41 -15.16
C ILE A 298 -5.81 13.49 -14.66
N LEU A 299 -5.99 13.87 -13.41
CA LEU A 299 -7.31 13.96 -12.77
C LEU A 299 -8.17 15.09 -13.36
N LYS A 300 -7.60 16.24 -13.72
CA LYS A 300 -8.33 17.30 -14.42
C LYS A 300 -8.85 16.82 -15.77
N GLY A 301 -7.99 16.13 -16.55
CA GLY A 301 -8.43 15.54 -17.81
C GLY A 301 -9.50 14.44 -17.64
N LEU A 302 -9.43 13.65 -16.57
CA LEU A 302 -10.46 12.67 -16.24
C LEU A 302 -11.79 13.37 -15.88
N HIS A 303 -11.73 14.46 -15.11
CA HIS A 303 -12.92 15.25 -14.79
C HIS A 303 -13.55 15.90 -16.03
N GLU A 304 -12.73 16.50 -16.90
CA GLU A 304 -13.20 17.10 -18.18
C GLU A 304 -13.97 16.11 -19.05
N ARG A 305 -13.59 14.83 -19.03
CA ARG A 305 -14.24 13.76 -19.80
C ARG A 305 -15.50 13.22 -19.15
N THR A 306 -15.61 13.28 -17.82
CA THR A 306 -16.66 12.59 -17.07
C THR A 306 -17.68 13.55 -16.44
N GLY A 307 -17.29 14.77 -16.09
CA GLY A 307 -18.10 15.73 -15.32
C GLY A 307 -18.37 15.31 -13.88
N LEU A 308 -17.80 14.19 -13.41
CA LEU A 308 -18.07 13.61 -12.10
C LEU A 308 -17.26 14.30 -11.00
N THR A 309 -17.83 14.40 -9.81
CA THR A 309 -17.20 15.02 -8.63
C THR A 309 -16.62 14.03 -7.64
N ASN A 310 -16.95 12.73 -7.77
CA ASN A 310 -16.37 11.64 -7.00
C ASN A 310 -15.24 11.01 -7.80
N VAL A 311 -14.14 10.63 -7.13
CA VAL A 311 -13.06 9.86 -7.75
C VAL A 311 -12.57 8.74 -6.84
N CYS A 312 -12.34 7.57 -7.43
CA CYS A 312 -11.69 6.43 -6.81
C CYS A 312 -10.31 6.22 -7.45
N ILE A 313 -9.27 5.96 -6.65
CA ILE A 313 -7.90 5.85 -7.16
C ILE A 313 -7.22 4.61 -6.58
N ALA A 314 -6.55 3.81 -7.44
CA ALA A 314 -5.68 2.70 -7.04
C ALA A 314 -4.46 2.58 -7.96
N GLY A 315 -3.58 1.61 -7.69
CA GLY A 315 -2.26 1.41 -8.29
C GLY A 315 -1.15 1.88 -7.35
N GLY A 316 0.09 1.47 -7.58
CA GLY A 316 1.24 1.78 -6.73
C GLY A 316 1.47 3.29 -6.53
N VAL A 317 1.22 4.11 -7.56
CA VAL A 317 1.35 5.58 -7.47
C VAL A 317 0.26 6.20 -6.57
N ALA A 318 -0.90 5.54 -6.42
CA ALA A 318 -1.94 5.97 -5.49
C ALA A 318 -1.53 5.86 -4.01
N GLN A 319 -0.38 5.22 -3.70
CA GLN A 319 0.23 5.22 -2.36
C GLN A 319 0.95 6.54 -2.03
N ASN A 320 1.02 7.50 -2.97
CA ASN A 320 1.58 8.83 -2.71
C ASN A 320 0.62 9.66 -1.85
N SER A 321 0.68 9.45 -0.55
CA SER A 321 -0.20 10.10 0.43
C SER A 321 -0.09 11.63 0.45
N VAL A 322 1.06 12.18 0.05
CA VAL A 322 1.27 13.64 -0.06
C VAL A 322 0.47 14.22 -1.22
N ALA A 323 0.47 13.56 -2.39
CA ALA A 323 -0.39 13.95 -3.51
C ALA A 323 -1.87 13.80 -3.14
N ASN A 324 -2.23 12.68 -2.51
CA ASN A 324 -3.61 12.35 -2.15
C ASN A 324 -4.26 13.40 -1.24
N GLY A 325 -3.55 13.90 -0.24
CA GLY A 325 -4.05 14.96 0.66
C GLY A 325 -4.26 16.32 -0.01
N LYS A 326 -3.76 16.50 -1.24
CA LYS A 326 -3.89 17.75 -2.00
C LYS A 326 -4.92 17.67 -3.15
N LEU A 327 -5.51 16.50 -3.40
CA LEU A 327 -6.37 16.26 -4.56
C LEU A 327 -7.57 17.19 -4.62
N THR A 328 -8.33 17.29 -3.55
CA THR A 328 -9.57 18.11 -3.49
C THR A 328 -9.30 19.61 -3.62
N ARG A 329 -8.10 20.07 -3.21
CA ARG A 329 -7.69 21.47 -3.35
C ARG A 329 -7.16 21.83 -4.74
N ASN A 330 -6.67 20.85 -5.52
CA ASN A 330 -5.97 21.07 -6.81
C ASN A 330 -6.71 20.50 -8.02
N THR A 331 -7.83 19.80 -7.80
CA THR A 331 -8.67 19.21 -8.86
C THR A 331 -10.15 19.54 -8.59
N PRO A 332 -11.03 19.41 -9.58
CA PRO A 332 -12.47 19.62 -9.38
C PRO A 332 -13.17 18.52 -8.56
N PHE A 333 -12.49 17.41 -8.24
CA PHE A 333 -13.07 16.34 -7.44
C PHE A 333 -13.26 16.76 -5.98
N LYS A 334 -14.44 16.46 -5.44
CA LYS A 334 -14.84 16.81 -4.07
C LYS A 334 -14.66 15.64 -3.11
N ASN A 335 -14.91 14.42 -3.57
CA ASN A 335 -14.84 13.22 -2.76
C ASN A 335 -13.83 12.24 -3.38
N VAL A 336 -12.93 11.71 -2.54
CA VAL A 336 -11.84 10.82 -2.96
C VAL A 336 -11.86 9.57 -2.11
N TYR A 337 -11.88 8.39 -2.74
CA TYR A 337 -11.71 7.10 -2.08
C TYR A 337 -10.46 6.39 -2.60
N ILE A 338 -9.64 5.89 -1.67
CA ILE A 338 -8.43 5.11 -1.93
C ILE A 338 -8.45 3.92 -0.97
N PRO A 339 -8.40 2.67 -1.45
CA PRO A 339 -8.47 1.50 -0.58
C PRO A 339 -7.20 1.32 0.28
N SER A 340 -7.29 0.57 1.37
CA SER A 340 -6.16 0.26 2.27
C SER A 340 -5.00 -0.39 1.53
N ALA A 341 -5.28 -1.37 0.68
CA ALA A 341 -4.34 -2.02 -0.23
C ALA A 341 -4.52 -1.45 -1.65
N GLY A 342 -4.22 -0.16 -1.85
CA GLY A 342 -4.35 0.49 -3.15
C GLY A 342 -3.29 0.05 -4.18
N HIS A 343 -2.16 -0.55 -3.73
CA HIS A 343 -1.11 -1.13 -4.57
C HIS A 343 -1.44 -2.57 -5.01
N ASP A 344 -0.46 -3.30 -5.52
CA ASP A 344 -0.66 -4.62 -6.14
C ASP A 344 -1.27 -5.68 -5.21
N ALA A 345 -1.08 -5.58 -3.89
CA ALA A 345 -1.79 -6.47 -2.96
C ALA A 345 -3.32 -6.39 -3.10
N GLY A 346 -3.85 -5.19 -3.37
CA GLY A 346 -5.29 -4.99 -3.57
C GLY A 346 -5.86 -5.55 -4.88
N ILE A 347 -5.01 -6.05 -5.78
CA ILE A 347 -5.44 -6.71 -7.01
C ILE A 347 -6.28 -7.96 -6.72
N SER A 348 -5.93 -8.75 -5.70
CA SER A 348 -6.73 -9.90 -5.29
C SER A 348 -8.16 -9.51 -4.91
N MET A 349 -8.30 -8.47 -4.09
CA MET A 349 -9.60 -7.88 -3.72
C MET A 349 -10.33 -7.36 -4.96
N GLY A 350 -9.62 -6.62 -5.80
CA GLY A 350 -10.19 -5.99 -6.99
C GLY A 350 -10.66 -7.00 -8.04
N ALA A 351 -9.89 -8.06 -8.29
CA ALA A 351 -10.27 -9.13 -9.21
C ALA A 351 -11.56 -9.83 -8.74
N ALA A 352 -11.65 -10.17 -7.44
CA ALA A 352 -12.85 -10.77 -6.87
C ALA A 352 -14.08 -9.85 -7.00
N LEU A 353 -13.94 -8.58 -6.65
CA LEU A 353 -15.02 -7.58 -6.78
C LEU A 353 -15.41 -7.34 -8.24
N TYR A 354 -14.45 -7.34 -9.17
CA TYR A 354 -14.73 -7.22 -10.60
C TYR A 354 -15.58 -8.40 -11.11
N VAL A 355 -15.19 -9.62 -10.75
CA VAL A 355 -15.96 -10.82 -11.12
C VAL A 355 -17.35 -10.75 -10.51
N TYR A 356 -17.48 -10.50 -9.21
CA TYR A 356 -18.75 -10.48 -8.51
C TYR A 356 -19.71 -9.41 -9.08
N HIS A 357 -19.27 -8.15 -9.11
CA HIS A 357 -20.13 -7.05 -9.52
C HIS A 357 -20.21 -6.88 -11.04
N HIS A 358 -19.05 -6.78 -11.73
CA HIS A 358 -19.04 -6.42 -13.15
C HIS A 358 -19.40 -7.61 -14.03
N THR A 359 -18.76 -8.77 -13.83
CA THR A 359 -18.94 -9.95 -14.70
C THR A 359 -20.29 -10.63 -14.41
N LEU A 360 -20.57 -10.92 -13.15
CA LEU A 360 -21.78 -11.63 -12.71
C LEU A 360 -22.96 -10.70 -12.43
N SER A 361 -22.79 -9.39 -12.59
CA SER A 361 -23.83 -8.36 -12.45
C SER A 361 -24.55 -8.37 -11.10
N GLN A 362 -23.84 -8.74 -10.03
CA GLN A 362 -24.39 -8.68 -8.68
C GLN A 362 -24.44 -7.25 -8.15
N SER A 363 -25.45 -6.96 -7.35
CA SER A 363 -25.66 -5.64 -6.74
C SER A 363 -24.49 -5.23 -5.84
N ARG A 364 -24.26 -3.92 -5.69
CA ARG A 364 -23.32 -3.36 -4.74
C ARG A 364 -23.66 -3.76 -3.31
N VAL A 365 -22.63 -3.94 -2.51
CA VAL A 365 -22.71 -4.20 -1.08
C VAL A 365 -22.14 -3.02 -0.30
N GLU A 366 -22.11 -3.13 1.03
CA GLU A 366 -21.54 -2.10 1.92
C GLU A 366 -20.10 -1.74 1.56
N PRO A 367 -19.73 -0.46 1.64
CA PRO A 367 -18.37 -0.01 1.36
C PRO A 367 -17.36 -0.57 2.38
N ILE A 368 -16.11 -0.68 1.95
CA ILE A 368 -15.03 -1.22 2.78
C ILE A 368 -14.28 -0.06 3.45
N TYR A 369 -14.47 0.10 4.76
CA TYR A 369 -13.76 1.06 5.61
C TYR A 369 -12.84 0.39 6.62
N SER A 370 -12.80 -0.94 6.65
CA SER A 370 -11.94 -1.73 7.53
C SER A 370 -10.83 -2.43 6.74
N ALA A 371 -9.60 -2.31 7.21
CA ALA A 371 -8.45 -3.06 6.71
C ALA A 371 -8.18 -4.34 7.51
N TYR A 372 -8.89 -4.59 8.60
CA TYR A 372 -8.60 -5.65 9.57
C TYR A 372 -9.17 -7.00 9.12
N THR A 373 -8.52 -7.62 8.14
CA THR A 373 -8.97 -8.86 7.48
C THR A 373 -7.96 -10.00 7.54
N GLY A 374 -6.76 -9.74 8.05
CA GLY A 374 -5.69 -10.73 8.20
C GLY A 374 -5.83 -11.60 9.47
N ALA A 375 -4.74 -12.25 9.87
CA ALA A 375 -4.72 -13.21 10.98
C ALA A 375 -5.09 -12.58 12.33
N LYS A 376 -5.81 -13.38 13.15
CA LYS A 376 -6.13 -13.11 14.54
C LYS A 376 -5.76 -14.33 15.38
N PHE A 377 -5.36 -14.11 16.63
CA PHE A 377 -4.97 -15.15 17.57
C PHE A 377 -5.77 -15.02 18.85
N SER A 378 -6.13 -16.14 19.43
CA SER A 378 -6.77 -16.21 20.75
C SER A 378 -5.75 -16.01 21.87
N ASN A 379 -6.22 -15.68 23.06
CA ASN A 379 -5.35 -15.61 24.24
C ASN A 379 -4.67 -16.95 24.54
N ASP A 380 -5.35 -18.08 24.35
CA ASP A 380 -4.78 -19.40 24.58
C ASP A 380 -3.60 -19.70 23.64
N GLU A 381 -3.68 -19.32 22.36
CA GLU A 381 -2.59 -19.45 21.40
C GLU A 381 -1.40 -18.54 21.76
N ILE A 382 -1.68 -17.32 22.22
CA ILE A 382 -0.66 -16.38 22.70
C ILE A 382 0.04 -16.95 23.94
N GLU A 383 -0.71 -17.41 24.93
CA GLU A 383 -0.16 -18.01 26.14
C GLU A 383 0.68 -19.26 25.85
N ALA A 384 0.19 -20.15 24.98
CA ALA A 384 0.94 -21.32 24.56
C ALA A 384 2.31 -20.91 23.93
N THR A 385 2.31 -19.84 23.12
CA THR A 385 3.54 -19.30 22.54
C THR A 385 4.50 -18.80 23.62
N LEU A 386 4.04 -18.02 24.59
CA LEU A 386 4.86 -17.45 25.65
C LEU A 386 5.39 -18.50 26.60
N GLN A 387 4.55 -19.46 27.00
CA GLN A 387 4.91 -20.58 27.88
C GLN A 387 5.96 -21.49 27.26
N SER A 388 5.87 -21.74 25.94
CA SER A 388 6.87 -22.55 25.23
C SER A 388 8.30 -21.98 25.28
N GLN A 389 8.43 -20.68 25.56
CA GLN A 389 9.70 -19.97 25.66
C GLN A 389 10.03 -19.50 27.09
N ASN A 390 9.24 -19.92 28.09
CA ASN A 390 9.39 -19.51 29.49
C ASN A 390 9.37 -17.98 29.67
N ILE A 391 8.55 -17.26 28.92
CA ILE A 391 8.39 -15.82 29.04
C ILE A 391 7.39 -15.51 30.15
N GLU A 392 7.78 -14.67 31.10
CA GLU A 392 6.88 -14.12 32.11
C GLU A 392 5.97 -13.07 31.51
N TYR A 393 4.70 -13.12 31.87
CA TYR A 393 3.69 -12.18 31.39
C TYR A 393 2.60 -11.93 32.45
N THR A 394 1.89 -10.83 32.30
CA THR A 394 0.73 -10.48 33.12
C THR A 394 -0.52 -10.35 32.25
N LYS A 395 -1.63 -10.94 32.70
CA LYS A 395 -2.95 -10.75 32.09
C LYS A 395 -3.69 -9.61 32.77
N TYR A 396 -4.37 -8.82 31.97
CA TYR A 396 -5.17 -7.69 32.44
C TYR A 396 -6.63 -7.81 31.97
N SER A 397 -7.53 -7.20 32.71
CA SER A 397 -8.86 -6.90 32.18
C SER A 397 -8.76 -5.81 31.11
N ASP A 398 -9.79 -5.69 30.27
CA ASP A 398 -9.78 -4.67 29.19
C ASP A 398 -9.51 -3.26 29.70
N GLU A 399 -10.14 -2.85 30.83
CA GLU A 399 -9.97 -1.50 31.37
C GLU A 399 -8.57 -1.27 31.92
N GLU A 400 -8.04 -2.22 32.68
CA GLU A 400 -6.68 -2.18 33.24
C GLU A 400 -5.61 -2.17 32.14
N LEU A 401 -5.80 -2.96 31.07
CA LEU A 401 -4.89 -3.02 29.93
C LEU A 401 -4.61 -1.63 29.34
N TYR A 402 -5.68 -0.88 29.03
CA TYR A 402 -5.53 0.45 28.43
C TYR A 402 -4.93 1.47 29.41
N ASP A 403 -5.21 1.31 30.69
CA ASP A 403 -4.66 2.16 31.74
C ASP A 403 -3.14 1.96 31.87
N VAL A 404 -2.70 0.70 32.02
CA VAL A 404 -1.27 0.32 32.10
C VAL A 404 -0.50 0.71 30.83
N ALA A 405 -1.05 0.40 29.66
CA ALA A 405 -0.41 0.73 28.38
C ALA A 405 -0.31 2.25 28.20
N SER A 406 -1.35 3.02 28.53
CA SER A 406 -1.28 4.49 28.44
C SER A 406 -0.30 5.09 29.45
N ASP A 407 -0.17 4.54 30.64
CA ASP A 407 0.83 4.96 31.64
C ASP A 407 2.26 4.74 31.12
N ARG A 408 2.51 3.59 30.49
CA ARG A 408 3.82 3.33 29.89
C ARG A 408 4.17 4.35 28.80
N LEU A 409 3.20 4.67 27.92
CA LEU A 409 3.38 5.71 26.89
C LEU A 409 3.65 7.08 27.51
N ILE A 410 2.89 7.51 28.54
CA ILE A 410 3.06 8.78 29.26
C ILE A 410 4.48 8.89 29.88
N LYS A 411 4.99 7.78 30.44
CA LYS A 411 6.34 7.69 30.98
C LYS A 411 7.43 7.69 29.89
N GLY A 412 7.04 7.79 28.62
CA GLY A 412 7.93 7.84 27.46
C GLY A 412 8.38 6.48 26.93
N GLY A 413 7.71 5.40 27.34
CA GLY A 413 7.97 4.07 26.82
C GLY A 413 7.48 3.89 25.39
N VAL A 414 8.07 2.91 24.69
CA VAL A 414 7.68 2.47 23.36
C VAL A 414 7.02 1.10 23.46
N ILE A 415 5.85 0.97 22.88
CA ILE A 415 5.00 -0.23 23.00
C ILE A 415 4.91 -0.94 21.66
N GLY A 416 5.19 -2.26 21.62
CA GLY A 416 4.73 -3.15 20.57
C GLY A 416 3.26 -3.50 20.84
N TRP A 417 2.37 -3.14 19.92
CA TRP A 417 0.92 -3.34 20.05
C TRP A 417 0.44 -4.35 19.00
N PHE A 418 0.00 -5.51 19.47
CA PHE A 418 -0.53 -6.61 18.68
C PHE A 418 -1.93 -6.95 19.18
N ASN A 419 -2.96 -6.52 18.45
CA ASN A 419 -4.34 -6.64 18.90
C ASN A 419 -5.30 -6.81 17.72
N GLY A 420 -6.27 -7.73 17.86
CA GLY A 420 -7.26 -8.01 16.82
C GLY A 420 -6.69 -8.61 15.54
N ARG A 421 -7.42 -8.47 14.44
CA ARG A 421 -7.01 -8.95 13.12
C ARG A 421 -5.93 -8.05 12.51
N ALA A 422 -4.94 -8.66 11.84
CA ALA A 422 -3.92 -7.92 11.11
C ALA A 422 -4.54 -7.09 9.97
N GLU A 423 -3.89 -5.98 9.65
CA GLU A 423 -4.27 -5.11 8.53
C GLU A 423 -3.92 -5.74 7.18
N PHE A 424 -4.78 -5.56 6.17
CA PHE A 424 -4.51 -5.80 4.76
C PHE A 424 -4.09 -4.49 4.09
N GLY A 425 -2.86 -4.45 3.59
CA GLY A 425 -2.24 -3.27 3.00
C GLY A 425 -0.90 -2.90 3.65
N PRO A 426 -0.19 -1.88 3.12
CA PRO A 426 1.20 -1.58 3.48
C PRO A 426 1.34 -0.80 4.79
N ARG A 427 0.23 -0.47 5.47
CA ARG A 427 0.23 0.40 6.65
C ARG A 427 -0.23 -0.35 7.89
N ALA A 428 0.49 -0.13 9.01
CA ALA A 428 -0.02 -0.50 10.33
C ALA A 428 -1.03 0.56 10.80
N LEU A 429 -2.20 0.11 11.19
CA LEU A 429 -3.36 0.96 11.49
C LEU A 429 -3.86 0.77 12.94
N GLY A 430 -3.03 0.19 13.81
CA GLY A 430 -3.36 -0.04 15.22
C GLY A 430 -3.70 -1.49 15.56
N ALA A 431 -3.39 -2.46 14.68
CA ALA A 431 -3.47 -3.88 15.02
C ALA A 431 -2.08 -4.53 15.11
N ARG A 432 -1.14 -4.12 14.26
CA ARG A 432 0.27 -4.56 14.25
C ARG A 432 1.17 -3.32 14.24
N SER A 433 1.21 -2.62 15.36
CA SER A 433 1.79 -1.28 15.47
C SER A 433 2.88 -1.18 16.54
N ILE A 434 3.85 -0.30 16.32
CA ILE A 434 4.71 0.23 17.38
C ILE A 434 4.19 1.63 17.70
N LEU A 435 3.91 1.88 18.97
CA LEU A 435 3.28 3.08 19.48
C LEU A 435 4.22 3.86 20.42
N ALA A 436 4.13 5.18 20.36
CA ALA A 436 4.86 6.07 21.27
C ALA A 436 4.09 7.37 21.52
N ASP A 437 4.52 8.13 22.53
CA ASP A 437 3.97 9.45 22.86
C ASP A 437 4.36 10.47 21.78
N PRO A 438 3.41 11.09 21.07
CA PRO A 438 3.69 12.06 20.01
C PRO A 438 4.24 13.41 20.50
N ARG A 439 4.13 13.69 21.82
CA ARG A 439 4.57 14.93 22.45
C ARG A 439 6.08 15.01 22.64
N ARG A 440 6.78 13.88 22.55
CA ARG A 440 8.22 13.78 22.78
C ARG A 440 9.02 14.23 21.56
N ASN A 441 9.92 15.21 21.75
CA ASN A 441 10.83 15.68 20.71
C ASN A 441 11.84 14.62 20.25
N ASP A 442 12.28 13.74 21.15
CA ASP A 442 13.28 12.70 20.89
C ASP A 442 12.70 11.38 20.36
N ALA A 443 11.37 11.21 20.38
CA ALA A 443 10.75 9.96 19.99
C ALA A 443 11.10 9.55 18.54
N LYS A 444 11.16 10.52 17.61
CA LYS A 444 11.53 10.27 16.22
C LYS A 444 12.95 9.70 16.09
N GLU A 445 13.91 10.27 16.79
CA GLU A 445 15.31 9.82 16.77
C GLU A 445 15.44 8.46 17.44
N LEU A 446 14.84 8.30 18.63
CA LEU A 446 14.83 7.04 19.36
C LEU A 446 14.26 5.89 18.54
N LEU A 447 13.10 6.07 17.93
CA LEU A 447 12.47 5.03 17.12
C LEU A 447 13.27 4.70 15.86
N ASN A 448 13.81 5.70 15.16
CA ASN A 448 14.59 5.47 13.95
C ASN A 448 15.95 4.81 14.24
N SER A 449 16.63 5.19 15.34
CA SER A 449 17.97 4.67 15.68
C SER A 449 17.93 3.33 16.41
N LYS A 450 17.05 3.20 17.42
CA LYS A 450 17.08 2.04 18.34
C LYS A 450 16.14 0.90 17.97
N ILE A 451 15.08 1.18 17.20
CA ILE A 451 14.06 0.17 16.85
C ILE A 451 14.07 -0.09 15.35
N LYS A 452 13.92 0.95 14.54
CA LYS A 452 13.79 0.82 13.08
C LYS A 452 15.11 0.74 12.34
N ARG A 453 16.20 1.21 12.93
CA ARG A 453 17.55 1.25 12.34
C ARG A 453 17.54 1.73 10.89
N ARG A 454 16.91 2.88 10.67
CA ARG A 454 16.63 3.44 9.33
C ARG A 454 16.97 4.93 9.24
N GLU A 455 16.81 5.50 8.07
CA GLU A 455 17.13 6.89 7.77
C GLU A 455 16.32 7.86 8.65
N SER A 456 17.01 8.84 9.26
CA SER A 456 16.42 9.80 10.23
C SER A 456 15.38 10.75 9.64
N PHE A 457 15.40 10.97 8.31
CA PHE A 457 14.41 11.85 7.65
C PHE A 457 13.02 11.20 7.52
N ARG A 458 12.89 9.89 7.71
CA ARG A 458 11.59 9.19 7.58
C ARG A 458 10.65 9.61 8.69
N PRO A 459 9.43 10.09 8.33
CA PRO A 459 8.46 10.55 9.31
C PRO A 459 7.72 9.37 9.97
N PHE A 460 7.03 9.69 11.07
CA PHE A 460 6.04 8.83 11.70
C PHE A 460 4.64 9.40 11.52
N ALA A 461 3.61 8.57 11.67
CA ALA A 461 2.23 8.93 11.42
C ALA A 461 1.47 9.19 12.73
N PRO A 462 0.62 10.24 12.80
CA PRO A 462 -0.35 10.40 13.85
C PRO A 462 -1.57 9.50 13.62
N SER A 463 -1.97 8.73 14.65
CA SER A 463 -3.29 8.13 14.76
C SER A 463 -4.09 8.93 15.75
N ILE A 464 -5.17 9.57 15.31
CA ILE A 464 -6.02 10.48 16.10
C ILE A 464 -7.41 9.90 16.26
N LEU A 465 -8.05 10.11 17.41
CA LEU A 465 -9.48 9.87 17.56
C LEU A 465 -10.25 10.67 16.50
N LYS A 466 -11.15 10.01 15.78
CA LYS A 466 -11.89 10.57 14.63
C LYS A 466 -12.57 11.91 14.96
N GLU A 467 -13.15 12.00 16.16
CA GLU A 467 -13.89 13.16 16.67
C GLU A 467 -13.02 14.40 16.92
N TYR A 468 -11.68 14.26 16.93
CA TYR A 468 -10.73 15.35 17.15
C TYR A 468 -9.92 15.74 15.91
N VAL A 469 -10.23 15.17 14.73
CA VAL A 469 -9.47 15.44 13.50
C VAL A 469 -9.44 16.94 13.17
N SER A 470 -10.59 17.59 13.14
CA SER A 470 -10.71 19.01 12.80
C SER A 470 -10.06 19.97 13.83
N GLU A 471 -9.81 19.50 15.06
CA GLU A 471 -9.10 20.27 16.08
C GLU A 471 -7.58 20.35 15.81
N TYR A 472 -7.00 19.28 15.23
CA TYR A 472 -5.56 19.17 14.99
C TYR A 472 -5.15 19.40 13.55
N PHE A 473 -6.01 19.11 12.59
CA PHE A 473 -5.74 19.23 11.15
C PHE A 473 -6.60 20.32 10.50
N GLU A 474 -6.11 20.86 9.38
CA GLU A 474 -6.87 21.84 8.58
C GLU A 474 -7.98 21.20 7.73
N VAL A 475 -8.44 20.03 8.11
CA VAL A 475 -9.48 19.24 7.44
C VAL A 475 -10.36 18.52 8.46
N ASP A 476 -11.52 18.06 8.01
CA ASP A 476 -12.44 17.20 8.76
C ASP A 476 -12.71 15.91 7.97
N ASP A 477 -11.66 15.37 7.35
CA ASP A 477 -11.74 14.17 6.52
C ASP A 477 -11.67 12.90 7.36
N ILE A 478 -12.44 11.87 6.97
CA ILE A 478 -12.26 10.50 7.46
C ILE A 478 -11.14 9.85 6.65
N VAL A 479 -10.04 9.49 7.31
CA VAL A 479 -8.83 8.91 6.70
C VAL A 479 -8.45 7.63 7.43
N PRO A 480 -9.12 6.50 7.18
CA PRO A 480 -8.93 5.28 7.97
C PRO A 480 -7.63 4.53 7.65
N PHE A 481 -7.01 4.77 6.49
CA PHE A 481 -5.93 3.94 5.95
C PHE A 481 -4.57 4.64 5.85
N MET A 482 -4.39 5.81 6.46
CA MET A 482 -3.18 6.65 6.33
C MET A 482 -2.86 7.02 4.86
N GLU A 483 -3.86 7.08 4.01
CA GLU A 483 -3.73 7.31 2.57
C GLU A 483 -3.57 8.79 2.18
N LYS A 484 -3.67 9.72 3.15
CA LYS A 484 -3.58 11.17 2.92
C LYS A 484 -2.67 11.86 3.94
N VAL A 485 -1.92 12.86 3.46
CA VAL A 485 -1.13 13.80 4.29
C VAL A 485 -1.80 15.16 4.27
N PHE A 486 -2.05 15.72 5.45
CA PHE A 486 -2.67 17.03 5.61
C PHE A 486 -1.84 17.98 6.50
N PRO A 487 -1.96 19.31 6.33
CA PRO A 487 -1.38 20.26 7.25
C PRO A 487 -1.93 20.08 8.66
N ILE A 488 -1.04 20.04 9.64
CA ILE A 488 -1.38 20.15 11.06
C ILE A 488 -1.52 21.64 11.38
N ARG A 489 -2.56 22.01 12.13
CA ARG A 489 -2.77 23.41 12.56
C ARG A 489 -1.54 23.92 13.26
N LYS A 490 -1.11 25.12 12.92
CA LYS A 490 0.18 25.69 13.35
C LYS A 490 0.35 25.68 14.88
N GLU A 491 -0.70 26.01 15.61
CA GLU A 491 -0.74 26.02 17.07
C GLU A 491 -0.69 24.61 17.70
N LYS A 492 -0.95 23.57 16.93
CA LYS A 492 -0.90 22.18 17.39
C LYS A 492 0.43 21.48 17.08
N GLN A 493 1.23 22.00 16.14
CA GLN A 493 2.49 21.36 15.71
C GLN A 493 3.47 21.14 16.86
N ALA A 494 3.61 22.12 17.75
CA ALA A 494 4.49 22.03 18.91
C ALA A 494 4.00 21.05 20.00
N LEU A 495 2.70 20.70 19.99
CA LEU A 495 2.13 19.72 20.92
C LEU A 495 2.42 18.27 20.51
N ILE A 496 2.67 18.01 19.22
CA ILE A 496 2.87 16.66 18.66
C ILE A 496 4.09 16.61 17.74
N PRO A 497 5.28 17.04 18.19
CA PRO A 497 6.47 17.21 17.35
C PRO A 497 6.96 15.90 16.73
N ALA A 498 6.76 14.75 17.39
CA ALA A 498 7.22 13.46 16.90
C ALA A 498 6.51 12.99 15.61
N VAL A 499 5.30 13.48 15.35
CA VAL A 499 4.47 13.12 14.18
C VAL A 499 4.24 14.28 13.22
N THR A 500 4.80 15.45 13.54
CA THR A 500 4.81 16.61 12.66
C THR A 500 5.98 16.50 11.68
N HIS A 501 5.68 16.51 10.38
CA HIS A 501 6.69 16.48 9.32
C HIS A 501 7.45 17.82 9.25
N ALA A 502 8.58 17.85 8.54
CA ALA A 502 9.41 19.04 8.40
C ALA A 502 8.68 20.25 7.76
N ASP A 503 7.62 19.99 6.98
CA ASP A 503 6.77 21.00 6.35
C ASP A 503 5.51 21.36 7.18
N GLY A 504 5.39 20.86 8.41
CA GLY A 504 4.22 21.09 9.28
C GLY A 504 3.01 20.21 8.98
N SER A 505 3.15 19.22 8.10
CA SER A 505 2.09 18.27 7.78
C SER A 505 2.17 16.99 8.63
N GLY A 506 1.16 16.11 8.52
CA GLY A 506 1.14 14.77 9.11
C GLY A 506 0.36 13.79 8.25
N ARG A 507 0.82 12.53 8.20
CA ARG A 507 0.11 11.45 7.50
C ARG A 507 -0.99 10.91 8.40
N LEU A 508 -2.18 11.47 8.25
CA LEU A 508 -3.34 11.27 9.12
C LEU A 508 -3.86 9.82 9.09
N GLN A 509 -4.15 9.27 10.28
CA GLN A 509 -5.11 8.18 10.45
C GLN A 509 -6.20 8.63 11.42
N SER A 510 -7.46 8.64 10.98
CA SER A 510 -8.61 8.82 11.84
C SER A 510 -9.07 7.47 12.41
N VAL A 511 -9.10 7.32 13.72
CA VAL A 511 -9.48 6.08 14.41
C VAL A 511 -10.93 6.17 14.87
N ASP A 512 -11.78 5.31 14.28
CA ASP A 512 -13.21 5.23 14.57
C ASP A 512 -13.47 4.08 15.55
N ALA A 513 -14.21 4.36 16.62
CA ALA A 513 -14.59 3.38 17.64
C ALA A 513 -15.37 2.16 17.08
N ALA A 514 -16.16 2.37 16.02
CA ALA A 514 -16.93 1.30 15.39
C ALA A 514 -16.05 0.33 14.57
N ILE A 515 -14.90 0.82 14.05
CA ILE A 515 -14.00 0.05 13.17
C ILE A 515 -12.86 -0.58 13.97
N SER A 516 -12.25 0.18 14.90
CA SER A 516 -11.11 -0.25 15.70
C SER A 516 -11.32 0.07 17.19
N PRO A 517 -12.22 -0.63 17.90
CA PRO A 517 -12.64 -0.30 19.26
C PRO A 517 -11.48 -0.37 20.26
N ALA A 518 -10.62 -1.38 20.19
CA ALA A 518 -9.48 -1.54 21.10
C ALA A 518 -8.47 -0.40 20.96
N TYR A 519 -8.13 -0.04 19.72
CA TYR A 519 -7.19 1.04 19.45
C TYR A 519 -7.77 2.41 19.83
N HIS A 520 -9.06 2.63 19.56
CA HIS A 520 -9.78 3.83 20.00
C HIS A 520 -9.78 3.96 21.53
N LYS A 521 -10.03 2.88 22.28
CA LYS A 521 -9.97 2.84 23.75
C LYS A 521 -8.58 3.19 24.27
N LEU A 522 -7.52 2.63 23.67
CA LEU A 522 -6.14 2.95 24.06
C LEU A 522 -5.82 4.44 23.87
N ILE A 523 -6.16 5.01 22.70
CA ILE A 523 -5.95 6.46 22.46
C ILE A 523 -6.79 7.30 23.42
N SER A 524 -8.01 6.87 23.73
CA SER A 524 -8.89 7.56 24.70
C SER A 524 -8.33 7.52 26.12
N ALA A 525 -7.73 6.40 26.55
CA ALA A 525 -7.06 6.31 27.85
C ALA A 525 -5.83 7.22 27.91
N PHE A 526 -5.03 7.26 26.83
CA PHE A 526 -3.90 8.17 26.70
C PHE A 526 -4.37 9.65 26.71
N TYR A 527 -5.44 9.96 25.97
CA TYR A 527 -6.01 11.31 25.93
C TYR A 527 -6.46 11.81 27.31
N LYS A 528 -7.16 10.99 28.08
CA LYS A 528 -7.60 11.35 29.45
C LYS A 528 -6.44 11.76 30.36
N LYS A 529 -5.25 11.18 30.18
CA LYS A 529 -4.06 11.46 30.98
C LYS A 529 -3.18 12.58 30.40
N SER A 530 -3.13 12.71 29.07
CA SER A 530 -2.19 13.60 28.36
C SER A 530 -2.80 14.89 27.87
N GLY A 531 -4.13 14.94 27.69
CA GLY A 531 -4.83 16.01 26.97
C GLY A 531 -4.60 16.00 25.44
N VAL A 532 -3.95 14.95 24.87
CA VAL A 532 -3.65 14.83 23.44
C VAL A 532 -4.31 13.56 22.88
N PRO A 533 -5.29 13.66 21.97
CA PRO A 533 -6.06 12.52 21.45
C PRO A 533 -5.32 11.79 20.29
N ILE A 534 -3.99 11.71 20.37
CA ILE A 534 -3.12 11.21 19.29
C ILE A 534 -2.06 10.28 19.86
N LEU A 535 -1.77 9.19 19.15
CA LEU A 535 -0.55 8.40 19.33
C LEU A 535 0.32 8.45 18.07
N LEU A 536 1.64 8.39 18.25
CA LEU A 536 2.56 8.07 17.18
C LEU A 536 2.39 6.60 16.82
N ASN A 537 2.18 6.32 15.53
CA ASN A 537 2.00 4.97 15.00
C ASN A 537 3.01 4.67 13.89
N THR A 538 3.63 3.50 13.97
CA THR A 538 4.45 2.93 12.90
C THR A 538 4.26 1.41 12.85
N SER A 539 4.63 0.78 11.72
CA SER A 539 4.50 -0.68 11.53
C SER A 539 5.29 -1.47 12.57
N PHE A 540 4.71 -2.58 13.04
CA PHE A 540 5.38 -3.47 13.99
C PHE A 540 6.33 -4.41 13.24
N ASN A 541 7.54 -3.93 13.03
CA ASN A 541 8.69 -4.63 12.44
C ASN A 541 9.96 -3.79 12.66
N GLU A 542 11.10 -4.34 12.38
CA GLU A 542 12.34 -3.59 12.17
C GLU A 542 12.48 -3.19 10.69
N ASN A 543 12.84 -4.14 9.82
CA ASN A 543 12.97 -3.96 8.36
C ASN A 543 12.30 -5.09 7.55
N GLU A 544 11.91 -6.18 8.19
CA GLU A 544 11.16 -7.30 7.64
C GLU A 544 9.69 -6.94 7.36
N PRO A 545 8.87 -7.84 6.78
CA PRO A 545 7.41 -7.69 6.75
C PRO A 545 6.83 -7.43 8.14
N ILE A 546 5.72 -6.72 8.22
CA ILE A 546 5.02 -6.48 9.50
C ILE A 546 4.73 -7.83 10.17
N VAL A 547 4.90 -7.90 11.49
CA VAL A 547 4.64 -9.13 12.26
C VAL A 547 3.22 -9.64 12.02
N ASN A 548 3.08 -10.95 11.88
CA ASN A 548 1.80 -11.61 11.63
C ASN A 548 1.36 -12.49 12.80
N THR A 549 2.29 -13.16 13.47
CA THR A 549 2.04 -14.10 14.58
C THR A 549 2.53 -13.55 15.92
N PRO A 550 2.02 -14.09 17.07
CA PRO A 550 2.53 -13.75 18.41
C PRO A 550 4.03 -14.03 18.56
N GLN A 551 4.53 -15.13 17.95
CA GLN A 551 5.95 -15.47 17.94
C GLN A 551 6.79 -14.38 17.28
N GLU A 552 6.38 -13.90 16.11
CA GLU A 552 7.10 -12.84 15.39
C GLU A 552 7.08 -11.51 16.14
N ALA A 553 5.98 -11.21 16.83
CA ALA A 553 5.87 -10.04 17.68
C ALA A 553 6.83 -10.12 18.87
N LEU A 554 6.90 -11.28 19.52
CA LEU A 554 7.84 -11.56 20.61
C LEU A 554 9.29 -11.45 20.12
N ASP A 555 9.63 -12.08 19.01
CA ASP A 555 10.98 -12.05 18.44
C ASP A 555 11.41 -10.62 18.10
N CYS A 556 10.50 -9.82 17.52
CA CYS A 556 10.76 -8.42 17.23
C CYS A 556 10.93 -7.59 18.51
N PHE A 557 10.12 -7.84 19.55
CA PHE A 557 10.27 -7.21 20.85
C PHE A 557 11.62 -7.54 21.50
N LEU A 558 12.00 -8.80 21.53
CA LEU A 558 13.25 -9.26 22.18
C LEU A 558 14.52 -8.70 21.53
N ARG A 559 14.55 -8.54 20.19
CA ARG A 559 15.71 -8.01 19.45
C ARG A 559 15.77 -6.50 19.33
N THR A 560 14.70 -5.78 19.71
CA THR A 560 14.63 -4.31 19.66
C THR A 560 14.58 -3.70 21.06
N SER A 561 14.61 -2.38 21.16
CA SER A 561 14.57 -1.64 22.43
C SER A 561 13.17 -1.12 22.77
N MET A 562 12.13 -1.90 22.48
CA MET A 562 10.77 -1.59 22.98
C MET A 562 10.68 -1.89 24.47
N ASP A 563 9.90 -1.12 25.20
CA ASP A 563 9.76 -1.21 26.66
C ASP A 563 8.67 -2.16 27.11
N MET A 564 7.65 -2.35 26.27
CA MET A 564 6.48 -3.17 26.55
C MET A 564 5.99 -3.83 25.27
N LEU A 565 5.55 -5.09 25.37
CA LEU A 565 4.81 -5.79 24.33
C LEU A 565 3.42 -6.09 24.83
N VAL A 566 2.40 -5.67 24.08
CA VAL A 566 0.99 -6.00 24.31
C VAL A 566 0.55 -7.00 23.26
N LEU A 567 0.05 -8.15 23.69
CA LEU A 567 -0.52 -9.22 22.87
C LEU A 567 -1.96 -9.46 23.35
N GLU A 568 -2.95 -8.91 22.65
CA GLU A 568 -4.34 -8.86 23.09
C GLU A 568 -4.45 -8.26 24.53
N ASN A 569 -4.80 -9.03 25.54
CA ASN A 569 -4.90 -8.58 26.93
C ASN A 569 -3.68 -9.00 27.79
N ILE A 570 -2.60 -9.44 27.17
CA ILE A 570 -1.38 -9.91 27.82
C ILE A 570 -0.29 -8.86 27.65
N ILE A 571 0.43 -8.55 28.73
CA ILE A 571 1.56 -7.61 28.71
C ILE A 571 2.85 -8.34 29.12
N ILE A 572 3.91 -8.04 28.36
CA ILE A 572 5.31 -8.37 28.69
C ILE A 572 6.04 -7.04 28.85
N GLU A 573 6.72 -6.86 29.98
CA GLU A 573 7.54 -5.67 30.28
C GLU A 573 9.03 -6.03 30.34
N ARG A 574 9.89 -5.03 30.09
CA ARG A 574 11.32 -5.06 30.37
C ARG A 574 11.65 -4.33 31.63
#